data_944e6b23436a4a8cd13d90d63b9895a6
#
_entry.id   944e6b23436a4a8cd13d90d63b9895a6
#
_cell.length_a   1.000
_cell.length_b   1.000
_cell.length_c   1.000
_cell.angle_alpha   90.00
_cell.angle_beta   90.00
_cell.angle_gamma   90.00
#
_symmetry.space_group_name_H-M   'P 1'
#
loop_
_entity.id
_entity.type
_entity.pdbx_description
1 polymer ?
#
loop_
_entity_poly.entity_id
_entity_poly.type
_entity_poly.pdbx_seq_one_letter_code
_entity_poly.pdbx_strand_id
1 'polypeptide(L)'
;MVVTVRSLGLGGINGYEVSVECFLSGGLPAFDIVGLPDAAVKEARERVRAAVKNCGSKYPVSRITVNLAPAGRRKEGTVYDLPILLGILAASEEIPPLPADAAFVGELSLTGRLRPISGVLPMAMAAARAGIRQLYVPAENAAEATLAEGMTVYGVENVEQLVAHLRGQSSLAPAPIWKPESAGQVGGPDFADVMGQENVKRALEIAAAGGHNVLLIGSPGSGKSMLARRLPSILPDMTRTESLQTTEIYSVAGLTEARHPLITRRPFRSPHHTASAVSLTGGGAVPRPGEISLAHNGVLFLDELPEFDKAAMETLRQPLEDGVVTITRASGSLTLPSRFMLACAMNPCRCGWGGGSGHPDHRCTCTERQVESYMRRISGPLLDRIDLHIEVPSVDYEAMRRKDTPECSRDIQRRVNAARAVQQARYAGTEVSCNAYMTPPMIGKYCVLDEKCEKIMHSAFDRLGLTGRSHDRILRVARTIADLDGSEHIRPEHIAEAIQYRSSSMLK
;
A
#
# COMPACT_ATOMS: atom_id res chain seq x y z
N MET A 1 44.61 -10.42 -1.03
CA MET A 1 43.53 -11.34 -0.62
C MET A 1 42.20 -10.71 -1.01
N VAL A 2 41.23 -11.47 -1.54
CA VAL A 2 39.89 -10.98 -1.79
C VAL A 2 39.00 -11.40 -0.62
N VAL A 3 38.29 -10.46 -0.04
CA VAL A 3 37.30 -10.71 1.02
C VAL A 3 35.90 -10.43 0.47
N THR A 4 34.99 -11.34 0.70
CA THR A 4 33.58 -11.22 0.29
C THR A 4 32.69 -11.01 1.51
N VAL A 5 31.86 -9.95 1.48
CA VAL A 5 30.87 -9.64 2.49
C VAL A 5 29.47 -9.74 1.85
N ARG A 6 28.58 -10.51 2.46
CA ARG A 6 27.18 -10.58 1.99
C ARG A 6 26.43 -9.33 2.42
N SER A 7 25.68 -8.76 1.50
CA SER A 7 24.82 -7.60 1.68
C SER A 7 23.52 -7.78 0.92
N LEU A 8 22.68 -6.79 0.96
CA LEU A 8 21.37 -6.79 0.35
C LEU A 8 21.11 -5.46 -0.37
N GLY A 9 20.35 -5.50 -1.43
CA GLY A 9 19.94 -4.33 -2.18
C GLY A 9 18.46 -4.41 -2.52
N LEU A 10 17.91 -3.31 -3.04
CA LEU A 10 16.52 -3.20 -3.48
C LEU A 10 16.46 -3.14 -5.00
N GLY A 11 15.52 -3.91 -5.58
CA GLY A 11 15.09 -3.81 -6.96
C GLY A 11 13.58 -3.58 -6.98
N GLY A 12 13.17 -2.32 -6.94
CA GLY A 12 11.78 -1.95 -6.72
C GLY A 12 11.36 -2.21 -5.27
N ILE A 13 10.37 -3.09 -5.08
CA ILE A 13 9.94 -3.55 -3.75
C ILE A 13 10.59 -4.88 -3.34
N ASN A 14 11.39 -5.47 -4.19
CA ASN A 14 12.00 -6.76 -3.92
C ASN A 14 13.45 -6.58 -3.46
N GLY A 15 13.78 -7.19 -2.33
CA GLY A 15 15.18 -7.34 -1.91
C GLY A 15 15.90 -8.38 -2.76
N TYR A 16 17.20 -8.21 -2.91
CA TYR A 16 18.10 -9.19 -3.52
C TYR A 16 19.47 -9.19 -2.85
N GLU A 17 20.17 -10.31 -2.93
CA GLU A 17 21.51 -10.44 -2.37
C GLU A 17 22.56 -9.70 -3.21
N VAL A 18 23.49 -9.05 -2.53
CA VAL A 18 24.64 -8.37 -3.10
C VAL A 18 25.91 -8.89 -2.42
N SER A 19 26.87 -9.35 -3.22
CA SER A 19 28.21 -9.68 -2.74
C SER A 19 29.12 -8.47 -2.87
N VAL A 20 29.67 -8.02 -1.76
CA VAL A 20 30.64 -6.92 -1.69
C VAL A 20 32.04 -7.54 -1.59
N GLU A 21 32.78 -7.50 -2.69
CA GLU A 21 34.10 -8.07 -2.80
C GLU A 21 35.16 -6.97 -2.65
N CYS A 22 35.97 -7.04 -1.59
CA CYS A 22 37.03 -6.07 -1.32
C CYS A 22 38.40 -6.67 -1.60
N PHE A 23 39.20 -5.95 -2.38
CA PHE A 23 40.59 -6.33 -2.73
C PHE A 23 41.55 -5.20 -2.40
N LEU A 24 42.57 -5.52 -1.65
CA LEU A 24 43.72 -4.62 -1.34
C LEU A 24 44.91 -5.02 -2.17
N SER A 25 45.51 -4.07 -2.90
CA SER A 25 46.72 -4.27 -3.68
C SER A 25 47.75 -3.17 -3.39
N GLY A 26 49.02 -3.51 -3.60
CA GLY A 26 50.12 -2.53 -3.52
C GLY A 26 50.00 -1.47 -4.61
N GLY A 27 50.59 -0.32 -4.39
CA GLY A 27 50.65 0.80 -5.33
C GLY A 27 50.20 2.12 -4.72
N LEU A 28 49.98 3.13 -5.57
CA LEU A 28 49.46 4.44 -5.13
C LEU A 28 48.08 4.28 -4.50
N PRO A 29 47.84 4.91 -3.34
CA PRO A 29 46.54 4.84 -2.68
C PRO A 29 45.42 5.32 -3.59
N ALA A 30 44.45 4.44 -3.85
CA ALA A 30 43.26 4.73 -4.64
C ALA A 30 42.09 3.96 -4.04
N PHE A 31 40.85 4.43 -4.35
CA PHE A 31 39.64 3.76 -3.93
C PHE A 31 38.66 3.72 -5.10
N ASP A 32 38.45 2.56 -5.65
CA ASP A 32 37.61 2.31 -6.81
C ASP A 32 36.41 1.42 -6.44
N ILE A 33 35.21 1.81 -6.81
CA ILE A 33 33.97 1.01 -6.66
C ILE A 33 33.46 0.66 -8.06
N VAL A 34 33.30 -0.64 -8.32
CA VAL A 34 32.78 -1.17 -9.59
C VAL A 34 31.49 -1.99 -9.36
N GLY A 35 30.76 -2.37 -10.40
CA GLY A 35 29.50 -3.11 -10.30
C GLY A 35 28.27 -2.23 -10.42
N LEU A 36 28.30 -1.20 -11.28
CA LEU A 36 27.23 -0.25 -11.56
C LEU A 36 26.75 0.56 -10.33
N PRO A 37 27.68 1.17 -9.55
CA PRO A 37 27.30 2.02 -8.43
C PRO A 37 26.66 3.33 -8.91
N ASP A 38 25.64 3.82 -8.20
CA ASP A 38 25.12 5.17 -8.36
C ASP A 38 26.05 6.23 -7.72
N ALA A 39 25.66 7.49 -7.73
CA ALA A 39 26.42 8.57 -7.13
C ALA A 39 26.56 8.40 -5.60
N ALA A 40 25.48 7.99 -4.91
CA ALA A 40 25.47 7.81 -3.47
C ALA A 40 26.40 6.68 -3.02
N VAL A 41 26.44 5.57 -3.77
CA VAL A 41 27.38 4.47 -3.55
C VAL A 41 28.84 4.92 -3.79
N LYS A 42 29.11 5.76 -4.81
CA LYS A 42 30.45 6.28 -5.04
C LYS A 42 30.95 7.21 -3.92
N GLU A 43 30.05 7.96 -3.31
CA GLU A 43 30.34 8.80 -2.14
C GLU A 43 30.63 8.01 -0.87
N ALA A 44 30.27 6.72 -0.80
CA ALA A 44 30.58 5.84 0.31
C ALA A 44 32.07 5.89 0.70
N ARG A 45 32.98 6.14 -0.28
CA ARG A 45 34.42 6.26 -0.04
C ARG A 45 34.76 7.21 1.09
N GLU A 46 34.17 8.42 1.08
CA GLU A 46 34.50 9.42 2.09
C GLU A 46 33.87 9.08 3.45
N ARG A 47 32.65 8.54 3.47
CA ARG A 47 31.99 8.11 4.71
C ARG A 47 32.71 6.94 5.35
N VAL A 48 33.08 5.92 4.59
CA VAL A 48 33.81 4.76 5.05
C VAL A 48 35.23 5.15 5.58
N ARG A 49 35.94 6.01 4.83
CA ARG A 49 37.27 6.48 5.26
C ARG A 49 37.22 7.22 6.60
N ALA A 50 36.21 8.10 6.77
CA ALA A 50 36.04 8.84 8.02
C ALA A 50 35.66 7.87 9.17
N ALA A 51 34.70 6.96 8.94
CA ALA A 51 34.25 6.01 9.93
C ALA A 51 35.35 5.07 10.42
N VAL A 52 36.16 4.52 9.51
CA VAL A 52 37.34 3.66 9.89
C VAL A 52 38.29 4.39 10.82
N LYS A 53 38.59 5.67 10.51
CA LYS A 53 39.50 6.46 11.37
C LYS A 53 38.87 6.75 12.75
N ASN A 54 37.59 7.05 12.78
CA ASN A 54 36.86 7.42 14.00
C ASN A 54 36.57 6.22 14.91
N CYS A 55 36.53 4.98 14.38
CA CYS A 55 36.37 3.77 15.20
C CYS A 55 37.73 3.19 15.72
N GLY A 56 38.81 3.93 15.59
CA GLY A 56 40.15 3.54 16.10
C GLY A 56 40.87 2.47 15.28
N SER A 57 40.34 2.12 14.09
CA SER A 57 40.99 1.17 13.17
C SER A 57 41.93 1.90 12.20
N LYS A 58 42.92 1.21 11.69
CA LYS A 58 43.84 1.76 10.70
C LYS A 58 43.24 1.69 9.30
N TYR A 59 43.14 2.83 8.64
CA TYR A 59 42.76 2.85 7.23
C TYR A 59 43.96 2.43 6.36
N PRO A 60 43.81 1.40 5.49
CA PRO A 60 44.93 0.88 4.71
C PRO A 60 45.46 1.91 3.70
N VAL A 61 46.80 2.08 3.67
CA VAL A 61 47.51 2.92 2.68
C VAL A 61 47.86 2.02 1.47
N SER A 62 46.85 1.65 0.71
CA SER A 62 46.92 0.74 -0.44
C SER A 62 45.86 1.11 -1.50
N ARG A 63 45.94 0.47 -2.65
CA ARG A 63 44.84 0.58 -3.63
C ARG A 63 43.71 -0.36 -3.21
N ILE A 64 42.54 0.22 -2.97
CA ILE A 64 41.32 -0.47 -2.57
C ILE A 64 40.43 -0.60 -3.79
N THR A 65 40.01 -1.80 -4.14
CA THR A 65 39.02 -2.05 -5.17
C THR A 65 37.81 -2.78 -4.54
N VAL A 66 36.63 -2.23 -4.68
CA VAL A 66 35.36 -2.83 -4.21
C VAL A 66 34.54 -3.18 -5.40
N ASN A 67 34.15 -4.46 -5.54
CA ASN A 67 33.19 -4.91 -6.56
C ASN A 67 31.86 -5.27 -5.92
N LEU A 68 30.78 -4.73 -6.47
CA LEU A 68 29.40 -5.00 -6.03
C LEU A 68 28.72 -5.95 -7.03
N ALA A 69 28.68 -7.23 -6.73
CA ALA A 69 28.05 -8.25 -7.58
C ALA A 69 26.57 -8.47 -7.19
N PRO A 70 25.68 -8.82 -8.14
CA PRO A 70 25.92 -9.07 -9.57
C PRO A 70 26.03 -7.78 -10.40
N ALA A 71 26.93 -7.74 -11.37
CA ALA A 71 27.16 -6.56 -12.22
C ALA A 71 25.97 -6.16 -13.09
N GLY A 72 25.04 -7.06 -13.36
CA GLY A 72 23.84 -6.80 -14.18
C GLY A 72 22.75 -5.96 -13.51
N ARG A 73 22.89 -5.60 -12.23
CA ARG A 73 21.94 -4.78 -11.47
C ARG A 73 22.62 -3.53 -10.96
N ARG A 74 21.96 -2.37 -11.14
CA ARG A 74 22.43 -1.11 -10.57
C ARG A 74 22.30 -1.14 -9.05
N LYS A 75 23.32 -0.65 -8.33
CA LYS A 75 23.32 -0.50 -6.88
C LYS A 75 23.05 0.95 -6.55
N GLU A 76 22.02 1.16 -5.74
CA GLU A 76 21.52 2.50 -5.42
C GLU A 76 21.50 2.70 -3.91
N GLY A 77 21.75 3.95 -3.50
CA GLY A 77 21.65 4.37 -2.10
C GLY A 77 22.87 4.07 -1.24
N THR A 78 22.73 4.33 0.06
CA THR A 78 23.81 4.31 1.05
C THR A 78 23.91 3.00 1.83
N VAL A 79 23.07 2.03 1.50
CA VAL A 79 22.95 0.73 2.22
C VAL A 79 24.24 -0.08 2.26
N TYR A 80 25.15 0.16 1.31
CA TYR A 80 26.42 -0.57 1.15
C TYR A 80 27.59 0.00 1.95
N ASP A 81 27.43 1.12 2.64
CA ASP A 81 28.51 1.75 3.40
C ASP A 81 29.09 0.78 4.44
N LEU A 82 28.22 0.14 5.24
CA LEU A 82 28.64 -0.80 6.27
C LEU A 82 29.35 -2.03 5.70
N PRO A 83 28.83 -2.79 4.72
CA PRO A 83 29.52 -3.95 4.18
C PRO A 83 30.82 -3.59 3.45
N ILE A 84 30.91 -2.41 2.83
CA ILE A 84 32.16 -1.93 2.23
C ILE A 84 33.23 -1.70 3.34
N LEU A 85 32.84 -1.04 4.45
CA LEU A 85 33.71 -0.82 5.59
C LEU A 85 34.23 -2.16 6.15
N LEU A 86 33.32 -3.11 6.41
CA LEU A 86 33.65 -4.41 6.95
C LEU A 86 34.58 -5.19 6.00
N GLY A 87 34.34 -5.13 4.70
CA GLY A 87 35.19 -5.74 3.70
C GLY A 87 36.62 -5.19 3.71
N ILE A 88 36.78 -3.87 3.89
CA ILE A 88 38.09 -3.24 4.00
C ILE A 88 38.78 -3.66 5.29
N LEU A 89 38.10 -3.66 6.45
CA LEU A 89 38.68 -4.06 7.73
C LEU A 89 39.05 -5.54 7.74
N ALA A 90 38.25 -6.41 7.12
CA ALA A 90 38.61 -7.83 7.02
C ALA A 90 39.74 -8.07 6.03
N ALA A 91 39.82 -7.33 4.93
CA ALA A 91 40.90 -7.43 3.95
C ALA A 91 42.24 -6.88 4.49
N SER A 92 42.20 -5.95 5.47
CA SER A 92 43.40 -5.43 6.20
C SER A 92 43.71 -6.19 7.49
N GLU A 93 42.98 -7.31 7.75
CA GLU A 93 43.19 -8.16 8.95
C GLU A 93 42.91 -7.42 10.28
N GLU A 94 42.17 -6.29 10.22
CA GLU A 94 41.79 -5.54 11.43
C GLU A 94 40.61 -6.21 12.17
N ILE A 95 39.85 -7.08 11.49
CA ILE A 95 38.78 -7.91 12.08
C ILE A 95 38.94 -9.36 11.60
N PRO A 96 38.46 -10.35 12.35
CA PRO A 96 38.47 -11.74 11.91
C PRO A 96 37.56 -11.93 10.67
N PRO A 97 37.68 -13.07 9.96
CA PRO A 97 36.78 -13.42 8.85
C PRO A 97 35.33 -13.35 9.27
N LEU A 98 34.50 -12.75 8.43
CA LEU A 98 33.08 -12.59 8.71
C LEU A 98 32.30 -13.93 8.59
N PRO A 99 31.27 -14.16 9.39
CA PRO A 99 30.44 -15.37 9.28
C PRO A 99 29.84 -15.51 7.89
N ALA A 100 29.95 -16.69 7.30
CA ALA A 100 29.44 -16.96 5.93
C ALA A 100 27.91 -16.88 5.79
N ASP A 101 27.20 -17.04 6.91
CA ASP A 101 25.75 -16.99 7.00
C ASP A 101 25.23 -15.63 7.51
N ALA A 102 26.11 -14.61 7.57
CA ALA A 102 25.77 -13.26 7.99
C ALA A 102 25.68 -12.30 6.80
N ALA A 103 24.74 -11.36 6.87
CA ALA A 103 24.65 -10.22 5.96
C ALA A 103 24.61 -8.89 6.73
N PHE A 104 25.12 -7.85 6.09
CA PHE A 104 25.29 -6.53 6.68
C PHE A 104 24.72 -5.46 5.77
N VAL A 105 23.93 -4.54 6.34
CA VAL A 105 23.37 -3.39 5.64
C VAL A 105 23.36 -2.17 6.56
N GLY A 106 23.59 -0.99 6.02
CA GLY A 106 23.53 0.24 6.81
C GLY A 106 24.24 1.41 6.17
N GLU A 107 23.73 2.61 6.38
CA GLU A 107 24.37 3.87 6.06
C GLU A 107 25.30 4.29 7.19
N LEU A 108 26.47 4.83 6.85
CA LEU A 108 27.41 5.35 7.82
C LEU A 108 27.39 6.89 7.89
N SER A 109 27.36 7.41 9.11
CA SER A 109 27.75 8.79 9.35
C SER A 109 29.29 8.91 9.35
N LEU A 110 29.81 10.12 9.21
CA LEU A 110 31.26 10.38 9.31
C LEU A 110 31.86 9.99 10.68
N THR A 111 31.02 9.96 11.73
CA THR A 111 31.41 9.55 13.10
C THR A 111 31.37 8.05 13.32
N GLY A 112 31.01 7.24 12.34
CA GLY A 112 30.88 5.79 12.46
C GLY A 112 29.54 5.32 13.08
N ARG A 113 28.55 6.20 13.31
CA ARG A 113 27.20 5.79 13.70
C ARG A 113 26.44 5.27 12.48
N LEU A 114 25.63 4.23 12.68
CA LEU A 114 24.71 3.73 11.66
C LEU A 114 23.44 4.58 11.65
N ARG A 115 23.01 4.94 10.47
CA ARG A 115 21.76 5.65 10.21
C ARG A 115 20.70 4.71 9.66
N PRO A 116 19.42 4.94 9.96
CA PRO A 116 18.36 4.13 9.42
C PRO A 116 18.30 4.21 7.88
N ILE A 117 17.95 3.09 7.27
CA ILE A 117 17.80 2.94 5.83
C ILE A 117 16.37 2.53 5.48
N SER A 118 15.94 2.85 4.25
CA SER A 118 14.63 2.43 3.74
C SER A 118 14.70 1.03 3.12
N GLY A 119 13.58 0.30 3.16
CA GLY A 119 13.45 -0.99 2.48
C GLY A 119 14.09 -2.17 3.23
N VAL A 120 14.20 -2.07 4.55
CA VAL A 120 14.81 -3.15 5.35
C VAL A 120 13.97 -4.41 5.36
N LEU A 121 12.65 -4.31 5.42
CA LEU A 121 11.78 -5.50 5.41
C LEU A 121 11.95 -6.34 4.13
N PRO A 122 11.80 -5.80 2.90
CA PRO A 122 12.03 -6.60 1.70
C PRO A 122 13.49 -7.14 1.59
N MET A 123 14.50 -6.41 2.08
CA MET A 123 15.86 -6.93 2.19
C MET A 123 15.95 -8.10 3.16
N ALA A 124 15.37 -8.00 4.35
CA ALA A 124 15.33 -9.06 5.34
C ALA A 124 14.59 -10.31 4.83
N MET A 125 13.48 -10.13 4.12
CA MET A 125 12.77 -11.25 3.49
C MET A 125 13.60 -11.92 2.38
N ALA A 126 14.38 -11.16 1.63
CA ALA A 126 15.32 -11.71 0.65
C ALA A 126 16.46 -12.47 1.33
N ALA A 127 16.99 -11.96 2.44
CA ALA A 127 18.00 -12.61 3.25
C ALA A 127 17.53 -13.98 3.77
N ALA A 128 16.29 -14.03 4.31
CA ALA A 128 15.70 -15.29 4.78
C ALA A 128 15.60 -16.33 3.65
N ARG A 129 15.11 -15.90 2.48
CA ARG A 129 15.02 -16.78 1.28
C ARG A 129 16.39 -17.25 0.78
N ALA A 130 17.46 -16.44 0.96
CA ALA A 130 18.83 -16.78 0.60
C ALA A 130 19.55 -17.64 1.66
N GLY A 131 18.86 -18.04 2.74
CA GLY A 131 19.43 -18.87 3.81
C GLY A 131 20.42 -18.12 4.71
N ILE A 132 20.37 -16.78 4.76
CA ILE A 132 21.12 -15.96 5.70
C ILE A 132 20.53 -16.17 7.09
N ARG A 133 21.36 -16.46 8.08
CA ARG A 133 20.93 -16.74 9.45
C ARG A 133 21.14 -15.57 10.39
N GLN A 134 22.03 -14.65 10.04
CA GLN A 134 22.35 -13.47 10.85
C GLN A 134 22.26 -12.22 9.99
N LEU A 135 21.47 -11.25 10.42
CA LEU A 135 21.31 -9.98 9.71
C LEU A 135 21.64 -8.81 10.64
N TYR A 136 22.66 -8.03 10.24
CA TYR A 136 23.10 -6.84 10.95
C TYR A 136 22.55 -5.60 10.24
N VAL A 137 21.75 -4.81 10.98
CA VAL A 137 21.03 -3.62 10.46
C VAL A 137 21.22 -2.45 11.43
N PRO A 138 20.97 -1.21 11.02
CA PRO A 138 20.90 -0.09 11.95
C PRO A 138 19.91 -0.37 13.09
N ALA A 139 20.22 0.04 14.30
CA ALA A 139 19.40 -0.25 15.49
C ALA A 139 17.94 0.18 15.33
N GLU A 140 17.69 1.33 14.65
CA GLU A 140 16.34 1.84 14.39
C GLU A 140 15.53 0.95 13.42
N ASN A 141 16.20 0.16 12.58
CA ASN A 141 15.56 -0.77 11.63
C ASN A 141 15.42 -2.20 12.20
N ALA A 142 15.99 -2.48 13.38
CA ALA A 142 16.03 -3.85 13.89
C ALA A 142 14.63 -4.44 14.09
N ALA A 143 13.70 -3.69 14.65
CA ALA A 143 12.30 -4.13 14.83
C ALA A 143 11.63 -4.50 13.51
N GLU A 144 11.83 -3.70 12.45
CA GLU A 144 11.33 -3.96 11.11
C GLU A 144 11.94 -5.24 10.51
N ALA A 145 13.25 -5.42 10.64
CA ALA A 145 13.94 -6.61 10.14
C ALA A 145 13.45 -7.90 10.80
N THR A 146 13.04 -7.87 12.09
CA THR A 146 12.51 -9.04 12.80
C THR A 146 11.15 -9.52 12.29
N LEU A 147 10.47 -8.76 11.44
CA LEU A 147 9.23 -9.21 10.79
C LEU A 147 9.47 -10.34 9.78
N ALA A 148 10.69 -10.44 9.25
CA ALA A 148 11.14 -11.56 8.44
C ALA A 148 11.56 -12.72 9.35
N GLU A 149 10.90 -13.87 9.21
CA GLU A 149 11.13 -15.04 10.05
C GLU A 149 12.37 -15.84 9.57
N GLY A 150 12.93 -16.64 10.46
CA GLY A 150 13.98 -17.61 10.11
C GLY A 150 15.41 -17.11 10.24
N MET A 151 15.64 -15.89 10.80
CA MET A 151 16.99 -15.36 11.04
C MET A 151 17.10 -14.64 12.37
N THR A 152 18.32 -14.48 12.86
CA THR A 152 18.64 -13.64 14.01
C THR A 152 19.02 -12.25 13.52
N VAL A 153 18.36 -11.22 14.02
CA VAL A 153 18.61 -9.83 13.68
C VAL A 153 19.44 -9.16 14.79
N TYR A 154 20.45 -8.41 14.42
CA TYR A 154 21.27 -7.60 15.32
C TYR A 154 21.12 -6.13 14.95
N GLY A 155 20.63 -5.33 15.91
CA GLY A 155 20.58 -3.87 15.79
C GLY A 155 21.93 -3.27 16.16
N VAL A 156 22.52 -2.52 15.24
CA VAL A 156 23.86 -1.91 15.40
C VAL A 156 23.73 -0.39 15.48
N GLU A 157 24.26 0.21 16.52
CA GLU A 157 24.26 1.67 16.68
C GLU A 157 25.45 2.35 16.00
N ASN A 158 26.63 1.70 16.08
CA ASN A 158 27.87 2.24 15.54
C ASN A 158 28.87 1.13 15.16
N VAL A 159 29.86 1.49 14.35
CA VAL A 159 30.89 0.58 13.87
C VAL A 159 31.76 0.01 14.99
N GLU A 160 32.08 0.81 16.03
CA GLU A 160 32.91 0.39 17.15
C GLU A 160 32.28 -0.80 17.90
N GLN A 161 30.97 -0.69 18.20
CA GLN A 161 30.20 -1.77 18.84
C GLN A 161 30.21 -3.05 17.99
N LEU A 162 30.03 -2.93 16.67
CA LEU A 162 30.01 -4.08 15.75
C LEU A 162 31.38 -4.71 15.65
N VAL A 163 32.47 -3.93 15.53
CA VAL A 163 33.86 -4.43 15.49
C VAL A 163 34.21 -5.13 16.78
N ALA A 164 33.85 -4.58 17.95
CA ALA A 164 34.05 -5.23 19.24
C ALA A 164 33.33 -6.59 19.33
N HIS A 165 32.10 -6.67 18.81
CA HIS A 165 31.35 -7.92 18.71
C HIS A 165 32.02 -8.94 17.80
N LEU A 166 32.43 -8.55 16.60
CA LEU A 166 33.10 -9.43 15.64
C LEU A 166 34.45 -9.92 16.12
N ARG A 167 35.17 -9.12 16.94
CA ARG A 167 36.42 -9.51 17.61
C ARG A 167 36.21 -10.38 18.86
N GLY A 168 34.94 -10.64 19.26
CA GLY A 168 34.65 -11.39 20.49
C GLY A 168 34.90 -10.63 21.78
N GLN A 169 35.14 -9.32 21.72
CA GLN A 169 35.41 -8.46 22.89
C GLN A 169 34.13 -8.08 23.64
N SER A 170 33.03 -7.98 22.96
CA SER A 170 31.68 -7.75 23.50
C SER A 170 30.65 -8.55 22.72
N SER A 171 29.50 -8.77 23.30
CA SER A 171 28.39 -9.47 22.59
C SER A 171 27.25 -8.50 22.30
N LEU A 172 26.82 -8.43 21.03
CA LEU A 172 25.56 -7.81 20.66
C LEU A 172 24.41 -8.74 21.04
N ALA A 173 23.40 -8.23 21.72
CA ALA A 173 22.19 -8.98 21.95
C ALA A 173 21.35 -9.04 20.67
N PRO A 174 20.75 -10.18 20.34
CA PRO A 174 19.76 -10.26 19.28
C PRO A 174 18.59 -9.30 19.53
N ALA A 175 18.10 -8.65 18.48
CA ALA A 175 16.93 -7.83 18.57
C ALA A 175 15.72 -8.70 18.95
N PRO A 176 14.86 -8.25 19.89
CA PRO A 176 13.64 -8.98 20.24
C PRO A 176 12.71 -9.03 19.03
N ILE A 177 12.12 -10.21 18.78
CA ILE A 177 11.11 -10.36 17.73
C ILE A 177 9.96 -9.40 18.04
N TRP A 178 9.71 -8.50 17.11
CA TRP A 178 8.61 -7.55 17.27
C TRP A 178 7.26 -8.28 17.30
N LYS A 179 6.44 -7.92 18.26
CA LYS A 179 5.07 -8.43 18.38
C LYS A 179 4.12 -7.24 18.41
N PRO A 180 2.97 -7.33 17.72
CA PRO A 180 1.96 -6.29 17.84
C PRO A 180 1.56 -6.15 19.31
N GLU A 181 1.65 -4.95 19.85
CA GLU A 181 1.03 -4.64 21.12
C GLU A 181 -0.45 -4.93 20.99
N SER A 182 -1.04 -5.59 22.00
CA SER A 182 -2.49 -5.84 22.02
C SER A 182 -3.18 -4.50 21.77
N ALA A 183 -3.90 -4.41 20.65
CA ALA A 183 -4.51 -3.17 20.19
C ALA A 183 -5.48 -2.65 21.24
N GLY A 184 -4.97 -1.79 22.12
CA GLY A 184 -5.82 -0.85 22.84
C GLY A 184 -6.54 -0.05 21.76
N GLN A 185 -7.86 0.10 21.89
CA GLN A 185 -8.68 0.91 21.01
C GLN A 185 -8.11 2.33 20.95
N VAL A 186 -7.23 2.59 19.99
CA VAL A 186 -6.84 3.98 19.69
C VAL A 186 -8.07 4.59 19.03
N GLY A 187 -8.69 5.55 19.71
CA GLY A 187 -9.83 6.29 19.23
C GLY A 187 -9.57 6.82 17.82
N GLY A 188 -10.41 6.46 16.91
CA GLY A 188 -10.42 6.93 15.51
C GLY A 188 -11.84 7.31 15.12
N PRO A 189 -12.06 7.82 13.90
CA PRO A 189 -13.40 8.11 13.38
C PRO A 189 -14.28 6.86 13.45
N ASP A 190 -15.46 6.97 14.05
CA ASP A 190 -16.42 5.87 14.23
C ASP A 190 -17.74 6.19 13.51
N PHE A 191 -18.43 5.17 12.99
CA PHE A 191 -19.75 5.32 12.38
C PHE A 191 -20.82 5.71 13.42
N ALA A 192 -20.59 5.49 14.70
CA ALA A 192 -21.43 6.01 15.77
C ALA A 192 -21.52 7.55 15.82
N ASP A 193 -20.52 8.26 15.25
CA ASP A 193 -20.57 9.72 15.11
C ASP A 193 -21.48 10.19 13.97
N VAL A 194 -21.97 9.28 13.11
CA VAL A 194 -22.76 9.61 11.93
C VAL A 194 -24.24 9.46 12.23
N MET A 195 -24.93 10.56 12.34
CA MET A 195 -26.38 10.57 12.57
C MET A 195 -27.15 10.38 11.25
N GLY A 196 -28.12 9.49 11.28
CA GLY A 196 -28.92 9.17 10.08
C GLY A 196 -28.10 8.53 8.94
N GLN A 197 -28.58 8.72 7.70
CA GLN A 197 -27.92 8.23 6.47
C GLN A 197 -27.75 6.69 6.42
N GLU A 198 -28.72 5.95 6.95
CA GLU A 198 -28.64 4.48 7.06
C GLU A 198 -28.43 3.78 5.71
N ASN A 199 -29.05 4.30 4.63
CA ASN A 199 -28.86 3.78 3.28
C ASN A 199 -27.40 3.94 2.80
N VAL A 200 -26.73 5.05 3.18
CA VAL A 200 -25.32 5.29 2.84
C VAL A 200 -24.43 4.38 3.66
N LYS A 201 -24.70 4.21 4.96
CA LYS A 201 -23.97 3.27 5.82
C LYS A 201 -24.07 1.85 5.29
N ARG A 202 -25.29 1.40 4.89
CA ARG A 202 -25.50 0.06 4.29
C ARG A 202 -24.70 -0.09 2.99
N ALA A 203 -24.70 0.90 2.12
CA ALA A 203 -23.91 0.86 0.90
C ALA A 203 -22.39 0.78 1.17
N LEU A 204 -21.89 1.50 2.19
CA LEU A 204 -20.48 1.44 2.60
C LEU A 204 -20.13 0.10 3.26
N GLU A 205 -21.05 -0.50 4.02
CA GLU A 205 -20.91 -1.86 4.55
C GLU A 205 -20.75 -2.90 3.43
N ILE A 206 -21.61 -2.84 2.41
CA ILE A 206 -21.53 -3.71 1.23
C ILE A 206 -20.20 -3.52 0.52
N ALA A 207 -19.79 -2.26 0.32
CA ALA A 207 -18.53 -1.93 -0.31
C ALA A 207 -17.33 -2.49 0.47
N ALA A 208 -17.33 -2.33 1.79
CA ALA A 208 -16.28 -2.86 2.67
C ALA A 208 -16.23 -4.39 2.64
N ALA A 209 -17.39 -5.06 2.69
CA ALA A 209 -17.50 -6.50 2.67
C ALA A 209 -17.01 -7.12 1.36
N GLY A 210 -17.35 -6.52 0.22
CA GLY A 210 -17.01 -7.03 -1.12
C GLY A 210 -15.72 -6.48 -1.71
N GLY A 211 -15.16 -5.40 -1.15
CA GLY A 211 -14.03 -4.67 -1.73
C GLY A 211 -14.44 -3.81 -2.93
N HIS A 212 -15.71 -3.37 -2.99
CA HIS A 212 -16.28 -2.65 -4.12
C HIS A 212 -15.90 -1.17 -4.13
N ASN A 213 -15.64 -0.64 -5.32
CA ASN A 213 -15.37 0.78 -5.53
C ASN A 213 -16.66 1.60 -5.38
N VAL A 214 -16.56 2.77 -4.74
CA VAL A 214 -17.74 3.61 -4.43
C VAL A 214 -17.59 5.03 -4.96
N LEU A 215 -18.70 5.62 -5.38
CA LEU A 215 -18.85 7.03 -5.71
C LEU A 215 -19.96 7.64 -4.86
N LEU A 216 -19.59 8.60 -4.01
CA LEU A 216 -20.50 9.37 -3.18
C LEU A 216 -20.88 10.66 -3.91
N ILE A 217 -22.16 10.85 -4.20
CA ILE A 217 -22.67 12.04 -4.88
C ILE A 217 -23.64 12.76 -3.94
N GLY A 218 -23.43 14.05 -3.71
CA GLY A 218 -24.32 14.83 -2.85
C GLY A 218 -23.93 16.29 -2.77
N SER A 219 -24.81 17.10 -2.21
CA SER A 219 -24.59 18.54 -2.03
C SER A 219 -23.39 18.85 -1.13
N PRO A 220 -22.80 20.05 -1.20
CA PRO A 220 -21.82 20.51 -0.22
C PRO A 220 -22.37 20.37 1.20
N GLY A 221 -21.54 19.92 2.15
CA GLY A 221 -21.96 19.71 3.53
C GLY A 221 -22.78 18.45 3.81
N SER A 222 -23.08 17.59 2.82
CA SER A 222 -23.82 16.33 3.06
C SER A 222 -23.04 15.24 3.80
N GLY A 223 -21.77 15.47 4.14
CA GLY A 223 -20.98 14.53 4.94
C GLY A 223 -20.20 13.49 4.15
N LYS A 224 -20.07 13.58 2.80
CA LYS A 224 -19.37 12.62 1.94
C LYS A 224 -17.95 12.29 2.41
N SER A 225 -17.12 13.31 2.62
CA SER A 225 -15.73 13.14 3.05
C SER A 225 -15.64 12.61 4.48
N MET A 226 -16.61 12.97 5.35
CA MET A 226 -16.73 12.43 6.70
C MET A 226 -17.02 10.93 6.69
N LEU A 227 -17.95 10.48 5.85
CA LEU A 227 -18.29 9.07 5.67
C LEU A 227 -17.11 8.28 5.09
N ALA A 228 -16.48 8.80 4.03
CA ALA A 228 -15.32 8.15 3.42
C ALA A 228 -14.15 7.95 4.39
N ARG A 229 -13.86 8.93 5.25
CA ARG A 229 -12.81 8.83 6.28
C ARG A 229 -13.08 7.78 7.35
N ARG A 230 -14.34 7.32 7.49
CA ARG A 230 -14.73 6.25 8.40
C ARG A 230 -14.66 4.86 7.77
N LEU A 231 -14.53 4.74 6.45
CA LEU A 231 -14.40 3.45 5.78
C LEU A 231 -13.34 2.53 6.40
N PRO A 232 -12.13 2.99 6.76
CA PRO A 232 -11.13 2.12 7.36
C PRO A 232 -11.59 1.43 8.66
N SER A 233 -12.52 2.04 9.41
CA SER A 233 -13.02 1.48 10.68
C SER A 233 -13.98 0.29 10.51
N ILE A 234 -14.51 0.09 9.30
CA ILE A 234 -15.41 -1.02 8.98
C ILE A 234 -14.81 -2.02 7.98
N LEU A 235 -13.62 -1.73 7.44
CA LEU A 235 -12.94 -2.68 6.57
C LEU A 235 -12.58 -3.96 7.33
N PRO A 236 -12.50 -5.11 6.63
CA PRO A 236 -12.10 -6.35 7.26
C PRO A 236 -10.66 -6.28 7.77
N ASP A 237 -10.37 -7.02 8.84
CA ASP A 237 -9.02 -7.10 9.39
C ASP A 237 -8.02 -7.57 8.33
N MET A 238 -6.78 -7.09 8.45
CA MET A 238 -5.70 -7.51 7.54
C MET A 238 -5.19 -8.90 7.94
N THR A 239 -5.00 -9.75 6.96
CA THR A 239 -4.23 -10.98 7.15
C THR A 239 -2.74 -10.64 7.36
N ARG A 240 -1.97 -11.57 7.94
CA ARG A 240 -0.52 -11.37 8.10
C ARG A 240 0.18 -11.11 6.76
N THR A 241 -0.24 -11.82 5.71
CA THR A 241 0.29 -11.63 4.36
C THR A 241 -0.01 -10.24 3.83
N GLU A 242 -1.24 -9.75 3.94
CA GLU A 242 -1.61 -8.39 3.54
C GLU A 242 -0.82 -7.33 4.33
N SER A 243 -0.65 -7.54 5.65
CA SER A 243 0.13 -6.65 6.50
C SER A 243 1.59 -6.56 6.08
N LEU A 244 2.23 -7.70 5.79
CA LEU A 244 3.62 -7.74 5.31
C LEU A 244 3.77 -7.08 3.94
N GLN A 245 2.91 -7.40 2.96
CA GLN A 245 2.94 -6.80 1.63
C GLN A 245 2.77 -5.27 1.68
N THR A 246 1.85 -4.80 2.51
CA THR A 246 1.65 -3.36 2.70
C THR A 246 2.86 -2.72 3.36
N THR A 247 3.42 -3.37 4.37
CA THR A 247 4.61 -2.89 5.07
C THR A 247 5.84 -2.85 4.15
N GLU A 248 6.03 -3.81 3.24
CA GLU A 248 7.11 -3.76 2.24
C GLU A 248 7.05 -2.48 1.39
N ILE A 249 5.85 -2.08 0.94
CA ILE A 249 5.66 -0.84 0.16
C ILE A 249 6.04 0.38 0.99
N TYR A 250 5.58 0.45 2.24
CA TYR A 250 5.87 1.56 3.14
C TYR A 250 7.34 1.60 3.56
N SER A 251 7.97 0.44 3.73
CA SER A 251 9.40 0.29 4.00
C SER A 251 10.24 0.91 2.88
N VAL A 252 9.96 0.54 1.63
CA VAL A 252 10.64 1.12 0.44
C VAL A 252 10.37 2.62 0.30
N ALA A 253 9.18 3.08 0.66
CA ALA A 253 8.85 4.50 0.67
C ALA A 253 9.54 5.28 1.81
N GLY A 254 10.13 4.59 2.81
CA GLY A 254 10.71 5.20 4.01
C GLY A 254 9.65 5.75 4.97
N LEU A 255 8.47 5.13 5.02
CA LEU A 255 7.31 5.54 5.80
C LEU A 255 6.96 4.57 6.95
N THR A 256 7.85 3.63 7.27
CA THR A 256 7.71 2.76 8.44
C THR A 256 8.15 3.47 9.72
N GLU A 257 7.49 3.17 10.83
CA GLU A 257 7.85 3.71 12.15
C GLU A 257 8.66 2.66 12.93
N ALA A 258 9.76 3.07 13.55
CA ALA A 258 10.65 2.16 14.29
C ALA A 258 9.92 1.41 15.44
N ARG A 259 8.93 2.05 16.10
CA ARG A 259 8.16 1.44 17.19
C ARG A 259 7.04 0.52 16.69
N HIS A 260 6.44 0.87 15.55
CA HIS A 260 5.31 0.16 14.94
C HIS A 260 5.64 -0.19 13.48
N PRO A 261 6.63 -1.07 13.25
CA PRO A 261 7.12 -1.35 11.91
C PRO A 261 6.12 -2.10 11.04
N LEU A 262 5.18 -2.87 11.62
CA LEU A 262 4.16 -3.61 10.87
C LEU A 262 2.89 -2.79 10.74
N ILE A 263 2.43 -2.61 9.52
CA ILE A 263 1.14 -1.99 9.22
C ILE A 263 0.05 -3.03 9.42
N THR A 264 -0.75 -2.85 10.48
CA THR A 264 -1.85 -3.74 10.86
C THR A 264 -3.22 -3.19 10.53
N ARG A 265 -3.30 -1.90 10.16
CA ARG A 265 -4.55 -1.24 9.74
C ARG A 265 -4.51 -0.95 8.26
N ARG A 266 -5.63 -1.10 7.58
CA ARG A 266 -5.74 -0.80 6.15
C ARG A 266 -5.46 0.68 5.89
N PRO A 267 -4.52 1.02 5.00
CA PRO A 267 -4.17 2.39 4.70
C PRO A 267 -5.36 3.18 4.15
N PHE A 268 -5.41 4.47 4.50
CA PHE A 268 -6.32 5.42 3.90
C PHE A 268 -5.52 6.57 3.29
N ARG A 269 -5.48 6.62 1.97
CA ARG A 269 -4.75 7.65 1.22
C ARG A 269 -5.74 8.62 0.60
N SER A 270 -5.53 9.90 0.82
CA SER A 270 -6.42 10.96 0.33
C SER A 270 -5.57 12.08 -0.28
N PRO A 271 -5.06 11.88 -1.51
CA PRO A 271 -4.31 12.93 -2.20
C PRO A 271 -5.23 14.11 -2.51
N HIS A 272 -4.67 15.31 -2.48
CA HIS A 272 -5.38 16.51 -2.90
C HIS A 272 -5.66 16.47 -4.40
N HIS A 273 -6.74 17.10 -4.88
CA HIS A 273 -7.12 17.08 -6.30
C HIS A 273 -6.08 17.71 -7.25
N THR A 274 -5.14 18.51 -6.72
CA THR A 274 -3.99 19.03 -7.48
C THR A 274 -2.84 18.04 -7.64
N ALA A 275 -2.96 16.81 -7.12
CA ALA A 275 -1.92 15.80 -7.23
C ALA A 275 -1.66 15.44 -8.70
N SER A 276 -0.38 15.43 -9.09
CA SER A 276 0.02 15.05 -10.44
C SER A 276 -0.09 13.55 -10.69
N ALA A 277 -0.11 13.14 -11.96
CA ALA A 277 -0.06 11.73 -12.35
C ALA A 277 1.14 10.99 -11.72
N VAL A 278 2.31 11.64 -11.64
CA VAL A 278 3.52 11.06 -11.01
C VAL A 278 3.35 10.92 -9.49
N SER A 279 2.66 11.85 -8.82
CA SER A 279 2.36 11.71 -7.40
C SER A 279 1.44 10.51 -7.13
N LEU A 280 0.50 10.24 -8.02
CA LEU A 280 -0.41 9.10 -7.90
C LEU A 280 0.30 7.77 -8.20
N THR A 281 0.98 7.64 -9.33
CA THR A 281 1.62 6.37 -9.74
C THR A 281 2.95 6.11 -9.06
N GLY A 282 3.63 7.15 -8.64
CA GLY A 282 5.02 7.09 -8.23
C GLY A 282 5.97 7.41 -9.38
N GLY A 283 7.24 7.47 -9.07
CA GLY A 283 8.29 7.82 -10.03
C GLY A 283 9.44 8.58 -9.38
N GLY A 284 10.12 9.40 -10.17
CA GLY A 284 11.32 10.13 -9.78
C GLY A 284 12.58 9.57 -10.41
N ALA A 285 13.74 10.15 -10.10
CA ALA A 285 15.05 9.65 -10.54
C ALA A 285 15.35 8.27 -9.95
N VAL A 286 15.02 8.09 -8.67
CA VAL A 286 14.90 6.79 -8.00
C VAL A 286 13.39 6.54 -7.86
N PRO A 287 12.84 5.53 -8.56
CA PRO A 287 11.39 5.28 -8.52
C PRO A 287 10.91 4.95 -7.11
N ARG A 288 9.96 5.75 -6.61
CA ARG A 288 9.32 5.51 -5.32
C ARG A 288 7.83 5.19 -5.51
N PRO A 289 7.22 4.40 -4.61
CA PRO A 289 5.79 4.18 -4.60
C PRO A 289 5.01 5.51 -4.53
N GLY A 290 3.95 5.64 -5.36
CA GLY A 290 2.99 6.75 -5.30
C GLY A 290 1.78 6.42 -4.42
N GLU A 291 0.82 7.36 -4.35
CA GLU A 291 -0.39 7.25 -3.52
C GLU A 291 -1.21 5.99 -3.84
N ILE A 292 -1.23 5.56 -5.10
CA ILE A 292 -1.91 4.34 -5.57
C ILE A 292 -1.30 3.09 -4.91
N SER A 293 0.04 2.97 -4.91
CA SER A 293 0.71 1.84 -4.26
C SER A 293 0.67 1.93 -2.74
N LEU A 294 0.74 3.14 -2.17
CA LEU A 294 0.59 3.36 -0.73
C LEU A 294 -0.83 3.04 -0.23
N ALA A 295 -1.84 3.06 -1.11
CA ALA A 295 -3.20 2.63 -0.79
C ALA A 295 -3.39 1.09 -0.86
N HIS A 296 -2.36 0.33 -1.20
CA HIS A 296 -2.46 -1.13 -1.33
C HIS A 296 -3.07 -1.78 -0.08
N ASN A 297 -4.00 -2.72 -0.29
CA ASN A 297 -4.83 -3.37 0.75
C ASN A 297 -5.66 -2.40 1.61
N GLY A 298 -5.86 -1.16 1.15
CA GLY A 298 -6.59 -0.12 1.84
C GLY A 298 -7.55 0.65 0.95
N VAL A 299 -7.68 1.95 1.20
CA VAL A 299 -8.58 2.87 0.48
C VAL A 299 -7.78 4.00 -0.17
N LEU A 300 -8.03 4.23 -1.45
CA LEU A 300 -7.66 5.48 -2.12
C LEU A 300 -8.91 6.35 -2.21
N PHE A 301 -8.93 7.46 -1.50
CA PHE A 301 -10.03 8.40 -1.48
C PHE A 301 -9.73 9.63 -2.33
N LEU A 302 -10.57 9.87 -3.33
CA LEU A 302 -10.48 11.04 -4.21
C LEU A 302 -11.69 11.96 -3.94
N ASP A 303 -11.45 13.00 -3.18
CA ASP A 303 -12.47 14.04 -2.94
C ASP A 303 -12.51 15.01 -4.11
N GLU A 304 -13.70 15.55 -4.41
CA GLU A 304 -13.89 16.45 -5.54
C GLU A 304 -13.41 15.86 -6.88
N LEU A 305 -13.77 14.60 -7.15
CA LEU A 305 -13.29 13.82 -8.30
C LEU A 305 -13.22 14.59 -9.63
N PRO A 306 -14.24 15.40 -10.03
CA PRO A 306 -14.18 16.16 -11.29
C PRO A 306 -13.13 17.29 -11.32
N GLU A 307 -12.51 17.64 -10.20
CA GLU A 307 -11.49 18.68 -10.13
C GLU A 307 -10.06 18.14 -10.32
N PHE A 308 -9.89 16.81 -10.31
CA PHE A 308 -8.61 16.18 -10.66
C PHE A 308 -8.29 16.40 -12.14
N ASP A 309 -7.00 16.55 -12.43
CA ASP A 309 -6.53 16.55 -13.81
C ASP A 309 -6.86 15.24 -14.53
N LYS A 310 -7.29 15.36 -15.78
CA LYS A 310 -7.68 14.20 -16.59
C LYS A 310 -6.55 13.17 -16.73
N ALA A 311 -5.30 13.63 -16.89
CA ALA A 311 -4.13 12.75 -16.97
C ALA A 311 -3.92 11.97 -15.66
N ALA A 312 -4.15 12.60 -14.50
CA ALA A 312 -4.07 11.95 -13.21
C ALA A 312 -5.16 10.86 -13.04
N MET A 313 -6.39 11.15 -13.43
CA MET A 313 -7.49 10.18 -13.38
C MET A 313 -7.27 8.97 -14.33
N GLU A 314 -6.71 9.19 -15.51
CA GLU A 314 -6.43 8.10 -16.47
C GLU A 314 -5.40 7.12 -15.94
N THR A 315 -4.48 7.54 -15.04
CA THR A 315 -3.50 6.62 -14.42
C THR A 315 -4.14 5.57 -13.50
N LEU A 316 -5.38 5.79 -13.04
CA LEU A 316 -6.10 4.83 -12.19
C LEU A 316 -6.63 3.62 -12.96
N ARG A 317 -6.70 3.69 -14.31
CA ARG A 317 -7.35 2.63 -15.11
C ARG A 317 -6.65 1.29 -15.00
N GLN A 318 -5.34 1.28 -15.18
CA GLN A 318 -4.54 0.05 -15.08
C GLN A 318 -4.58 -0.53 -13.65
N PRO A 319 -4.31 0.24 -12.58
CA PRO A 319 -4.38 -0.28 -11.22
C PRO A 319 -5.73 -0.90 -10.84
N LEU A 320 -6.83 -0.30 -11.29
CA LEU A 320 -8.18 -0.81 -11.03
C LEU A 320 -8.52 -2.09 -11.81
N GLU A 321 -7.83 -2.39 -12.91
CA GLU A 321 -8.01 -3.63 -13.68
C GLU A 321 -7.03 -4.71 -13.25
N ASP A 322 -5.73 -4.36 -13.24
CA ASP A 322 -4.64 -5.33 -13.09
C ASP A 322 -4.18 -5.49 -11.64
N GLY A 323 -4.56 -4.57 -10.74
CA GLY A 323 -4.10 -4.54 -9.35
C GLY A 323 -2.61 -4.22 -9.20
N VAL A 324 -1.99 -3.63 -10.24
CA VAL A 324 -0.57 -3.24 -10.25
C VAL A 324 -0.38 -1.89 -10.95
N VAL A 325 0.67 -1.19 -10.56
CA VAL A 325 1.18 0.01 -11.24
C VAL A 325 2.52 -0.33 -11.86
N THR A 326 2.70 -0.06 -13.14
CA THR A 326 3.98 -0.21 -13.83
C THR A 326 4.57 1.15 -14.16
N ILE A 327 5.75 1.42 -13.61
CA ILE A 327 6.53 2.65 -13.85
C ILE A 327 7.66 2.29 -14.81
N THR A 328 7.60 2.74 -16.05
CA THR A 328 8.65 2.51 -17.04
C THR A 328 9.57 3.71 -17.15
N ARG A 329 10.88 3.49 -17.08
CA ARG A 329 11.95 4.49 -17.20
C ARG A 329 13.07 3.95 -18.11
N ALA A 330 13.96 4.83 -18.52
CA ALA A 330 15.14 4.43 -19.27
C ALA A 330 16.04 3.43 -18.49
N SER A 331 16.00 3.46 -17.17
CA SER A 331 16.73 2.55 -16.27
C SER A 331 16.06 1.21 -16.04
N GLY A 332 14.82 1.00 -16.53
CA GLY A 332 14.06 -0.23 -16.36
C GLY A 332 12.59 -0.02 -16.05
N SER A 333 11.87 -1.11 -15.86
CA SER A 333 10.45 -1.12 -15.47
C SER A 333 10.31 -1.62 -14.05
N LEU A 334 9.51 -0.90 -13.26
CA LEU A 334 9.17 -1.23 -11.88
C LEU A 334 7.68 -1.50 -11.78
N THR A 335 7.29 -2.68 -11.34
CA THR A 335 5.90 -3.04 -11.08
C THR A 335 5.66 -3.07 -9.57
N LEU A 336 4.66 -2.32 -9.12
CA LEU A 336 4.25 -2.20 -7.72
C LEU A 336 2.83 -2.74 -7.55
N PRO A 337 2.53 -3.49 -6.48
CA PRO A 337 1.17 -3.90 -6.18
C PRO A 337 0.30 -2.69 -5.84
N SER A 338 -0.96 -2.72 -6.26
CA SER A 338 -1.90 -1.62 -6.10
C SER A 338 -3.36 -2.11 -6.02
N ARG A 339 -3.62 -3.17 -5.27
CA ARG A 339 -4.98 -3.61 -4.98
C ARG A 339 -5.55 -2.74 -3.86
N PHE A 340 -6.47 -1.85 -4.19
CA PHE A 340 -7.10 -0.93 -3.24
C PHE A 340 -8.59 -0.79 -3.56
N MET A 341 -9.36 -0.34 -2.59
CA MET A 341 -10.73 0.11 -2.77
C MET A 341 -10.71 1.58 -3.17
N LEU A 342 -11.26 1.92 -4.33
CA LEU A 342 -11.42 3.30 -4.75
C LEU A 342 -12.68 3.87 -4.13
N ALA A 343 -12.55 4.93 -3.32
CA ALA A 343 -13.65 5.74 -2.85
C ALA A 343 -13.54 7.13 -3.48
N CYS A 344 -14.62 7.60 -4.09
CA CYS A 344 -14.67 8.92 -4.70
C CYS A 344 -15.81 9.73 -4.10
N ALA A 345 -15.64 11.05 -4.02
CA ALA A 345 -16.72 11.96 -3.69
C ALA A 345 -16.81 13.07 -4.73
N MET A 346 -18.04 13.49 -5.04
CA MET A 346 -18.27 14.60 -5.93
C MET A 346 -19.59 15.31 -5.61
N ASN A 347 -19.73 16.52 -6.09
CA ASN A 347 -21.00 17.23 -6.09
C ASN A 347 -21.81 16.85 -7.35
N PRO A 348 -23.15 16.99 -7.35
CA PRO A 348 -23.98 16.65 -8.50
C PRO A 348 -23.82 17.59 -9.70
N CYS A 349 -23.27 18.79 -9.48
CA CYS A 349 -22.97 19.77 -10.50
C CYS A 349 -21.96 20.80 -9.97
N ARG A 350 -21.50 21.73 -10.81
CA ARG A 350 -20.53 22.74 -10.44
C ARG A 350 -20.97 23.66 -9.29
N CYS A 351 -22.27 24.04 -9.21
CA CYS A 351 -22.77 24.83 -8.08
C CYS A 351 -23.03 24.00 -6.81
N GLY A 352 -23.03 22.65 -6.93
CA GLY A 352 -23.22 21.72 -5.82
C GLY A 352 -24.68 21.34 -5.52
N TRP A 353 -25.68 21.98 -6.11
CA TRP A 353 -27.08 21.88 -5.73
C TRP A 353 -27.98 21.22 -6.79
N GLY A 354 -27.41 20.49 -7.76
CA GLY A 354 -28.14 19.76 -8.79
C GLY A 354 -28.95 18.59 -8.23
N GLY A 355 -29.95 18.12 -9.01
CA GLY A 355 -30.70 16.91 -8.69
C GLY A 355 -31.76 17.07 -7.58
N GLY A 356 -32.17 18.30 -7.25
CA GLY A 356 -33.21 18.50 -6.23
C GLY A 356 -32.77 18.18 -4.83
N SER A 357 -31.59 18.68 -4.43
CA SER A 357 -30.88 18.39 -3.18
C SER A 357 -31.62 18.63 -1.86
N GLY A 358 -32.95 18.88 -1.94
CA GLY A 358 -33.84 18.97 -0.79
C GLY A 358 -33.63 20.17 0.15
N HIS A 359 -32.67 21.04 -0.13
CA HIS A 359 -32.47 22.23 0.70
C HIS A 359 -33.39 23.36 0.20
N PRO A 360 -34.32 23.87 1.01
CA PRO A 360 -35.32 24.85 0.58
C PRO A 360 -34.71 26.17 0.08
N ASP A 361 -33.52 26.54 0.62
CA ASP A 361 -32.88 27.82 0.34
C ASP A 361 -31.83 27.77 -0.79
N HIS A 362 -31.51 26.57 -1.29
CA HIS A 362 -30.48 26.41 -2.31
C HIS A 362 -31.02 25.73 -3.56
N ARG A 363 -31.17 26.49 -4.62
CA ARG A 363 -31.57 26.01 -5.95
C ARG A 363 -30.38 25.90 -6.88
N CYS A 364 -30.35 24.86 -7.69
CA CYS A 364 -29.33 24.72 -8.73
C CYS A 364 -29.45 25.90 -9.74
N THR A 365 -28.33 26.55 -9.99
CA THR A 365 -28.22 27.65 -10.95
C THR A 365 -27.56 27.22 -12.27
N CYS A 366 -27.16 25.95 -12.39
CA CYS A 366 -26.49 25.42 -13.56
C CYS A 366 -27.47 25.14 -14.70
N THR A 367 -27.09 25.48 -15.91
CA THR A 367 -27.78 25.00 -17.12
C THR A 367 -27.45 23.51 -17.35
N GLU A 368 -28.29 22.79 -18.08
CA GLU A 368 -28.08 21.39 -18.44
C GLU A 368 -26.70 21.18 -19.09
N ARG A 369 -26.25 22.09 -19.99
CA ARG A 369 -24.94 22.05 -20.62
C ARG A 369 -23.79 22.17 -19.61
N GLN A 370 -23.96 22.97 -18.56
CA GLN A 370 -22.96 23.11 -17.50
C GLN A 370 -22.86 21.83 -16.64
N VAL A 371 -23.99 21.21 -16.34
CA VAL A 371 -24.05 19.94 -15.63
C VAL A 371 -23.37 18.85 -16.46
N GLU A 372 -23.75 18.73 -17.73
CA GLU A 372 -23.15 17.75 -18.65
C GLU A 372 -21.65 17.97 -18.83
N SER A 373 -21.19 19.22 -19.01
CA SER A 373 -19.77 19.55 -19.11
C SER A 373 -18.99 19.19 -17.84
N TYR A 374 -19.60 19.36 -16.67
CA TYR A 374 -19.01 18.98 -15.39
C TYR A 374 -18.90 17.46 -15.25
N MET A 375 -19.94 16.71 -15.61
CA MET A 375 -19.94 15.24 -15.57
C MET A 375 -18.97 14.63 -16.58
N ARG A 376 -18.81 15.22 -17.77
CA ARG A 376 -17.87 14.79 -18.80
C ARG A 376 -16.39 14.93 -18.43
N ARG A 377 -16.05 15.62 -17.31
CA ARG A 377 -14.69 15.63 -16.79
C ARG A 377 -14.24 14.24 -16.33
N ILE A 378 -15.18 13.42 -15.85
CA ILE A 378 -14.92 12.04 -15.48
C ILE A 378 -15.10 11.17 -16.72
N SER A 379 -14.10 10.37 -17.04
CA SER A 379 -14.22 9.48 -18.21
C SER A 379 -15.20 8.34 -17.94
N GLY A 380 -16.02 8.01 -18.96
CA GLY A 380 -16.94 6.88 -18.87
C GLY A 380 -16.26 5.57 -18.42
N PRO A 381 -15.08 5.22 -18.98
CA PRO A 381 -14.33 4.05 -18.53
C PRO A 381 -13.93 4.04 -17.05
N LEU A 382 -13.73 5.21 -16.41
CA LEU A 382 -13.47 5.28 -14.96
C LEU A 382 -14.76 5.05 -14.18
N LEU A 383 -15.88 5.70 -14.57
CA LEU A 383 -17.19 5.47 -13.97
C LEU A 383 -17.63 4.01 -14.07
N ASP A 384 -17.35 3.38 -15.19
CA ASP A 384 -17.59 1.95 -15.36
C ASP A 384 -16.85 1.08 -14.34
N ARG A 385 -15.73 1.53 -13.76
CA ARG A 385 -14.95 0.79 -12.76
C ARG A 385 -15.41 1.03 -11.33
N ILE A 386 -16.38 1.90 -11.12
CA ILE A 386 -16.99 2.13 -9.81
C ILE A 386 -18.25 1.26 -9.73
N ASP A 387 -18.33 0.44 -8.68
CA ASP A 387 -19.41 -0.56 -8.55
C ASP A 387 -20.68 0.03 -7.96
N LEU A 388 -20.57 0.91 -6.94
CA LEU A 388 -21.68 1.52 -6.24
C LEU A 388 -21.69 3.04 -6.43
N HIS A 389 -22.79 3.55 -6.91
CA HIS A 389 -23.08 4.98 -7.00
C HIS A 389 -24.08 5.33 -5.90
N ILE A 390 -23.67 6.12 -4.93
CA ILE A 390 -24.41 6.37 -3.70
C ILE A 390 -24.79 7.85 -3.63
N GLU A 391 -26.09 8.12 -3.60
CA GLU A 391 -26.59 9.46 -3.35
C GLU A 391 -26.57 9.73 -1.84
N VAL A 392 -25.87 10.80 -1.45
CA VAL A 392 -25.73 11.22 -0.06
C VAL A 392 -26.65 12.41 0.17
N PRO A 393 -27.81 12.22 0.79
CA PRO A 393 -28.74 13.31 1.05
C PRO A 393 -28.17 14.29 2.09
N SER A 394 -28.62 15.53 2.07
CA SER A 394 -28.38 16.47 3.16
C SER A 394 -29.03 15.94 4.44
N VAL A 395 -28.33 16.07 5.56
CA VAL A 395 -28.86 15.62 6.87
C VAL A 395 -29.91 16.64 7.33
N ASP A 396 -31.10 16.15 7.63
CA ASP A 396 -32.15 16.97 8.20
C ASP A 396 -31.84 17.31 9.67
N TYR A 397 -32.22 18.52 10.10
CA TYR A 397 -32.02 18.98 11.48
C TYR A 397 -32.73 18.07 12.50
N GLU A 398 -33.90 17.54 12.18
CA GLU A 398 -34.61 16.60 13.04
C GLU A 398 -33.85 15.26 13.20
N ALA A 399 -33.21 14.77 12.13
CA ALA A 399 -32.38 13.58 12.20
C ALA A 399 -31.16 13.77 13.09
N MET A 400 -30.59 14.98 13.16
CA MET A 400 -29.49 15.32 14.06
C MET A 400 -29.92 15.34 15.55
N ARG A 401 -31.20 15.53 15.84
CA ARG A 401 -31.74 15.59 17.21
C ARG A 401 -32.24 14.25 17.74
N ARG A 402 -32.37 13.24 16.88
CA ARG A 402 -32.73 11.90 17.33
C ARG A 402 -31.71 11.39 18.31
N LYS A 403 -32.18 10.89 19.45
CA LYS A 403 -31.37 10.30 20.52
C LYS A 403 -31.06 8.82 20.27
N ASP A 404 -31.35 8.30 19.07
CA ASP A 404 -31.04 6.94 18.73
C ASP A 404 -29.52 6.80 18.71
N THR A 405 -29.00 5.79 19.39
CA THR A 405 -27.55 5.51 19.41
C THR A 405 -27.19 4.93 18.05
N PRO A 406 -26.44 5.66 17.18
CA PRO A 406 -26.04 5.12 15.90
C PRO A 406 -25.21 3.87 16.09
N GLU A 407 -25.28 2.97 15.12
CA GLU A 407 -24.50 1.74 15.11
C GLU A 407 -23.00 2.05 15.07
N CYS A 408 -22.21 1.40 15.92
CA CYS A 408 -20.77 1.63 15.99
C CYS A 408 -20.03 0.87 14.88
N SER A 409 -18.88 1.37 14.49
CA SER A 409 -18.02 0.76 13.47
C SER A 409 -17.70 -0.71 13.75
N ARG A 410 -17.55 -1.07 15.02
CA ARG A 410 -17.22 -2.45 15.45
C ARG A 410 -18.31 -3.46 15.09
N ASP A 411 -19.58 -3.07 15.21
CA ASP A 411 -20.69 -3.98 14.89
C ASP A 411 -20.80 -4.18 13.38
N ILE A 412 -20.64 -3.12 12.59
CA ILE A 412 -20.55 -3.20 11.13
C ILE A 412 -19.36 -4.06 10.72
N GLN A 413 -18.17 -3.82 11.28
CA GLN A 413 -16.96 -4.59 10.97
C GLN A 413 -17.12 -6.07 11.28
N ARG A 414 -17.85 -6.44 12.34
CA ARG A 414 -18.12 -7.85 12.66
C ARG A 414 -18.89 -8.54 11.54
N ARG A 415 -19.93 -7.90 10.97
CA ARG A 415 -20.68 -8.44 9.81
C ARG A 415 -19.80 -8.50 8.56
N VAL A 416 -19.02 -7.47 8.33
CA VAL A 416 -18.05 -7.41 7.21
C VAL A 416 -17.02 -8.52 7.31
N ASN A 417 -16.46 -8.78 8.50
CA ASN A 417 -15.51 -9.88 8.72
C ASN A 417 -16.17 -11.26 8.49
N ALA A 418 -17.42 -11.45 8.93
CA ALA A 418 -18.17 -12.69 8.70
C ALA A 418 -18.38 -12.93 7.19
N ALA A 419 -18.84 -11.94 6.44
CA ALA A 419 -19.01 -12.03 4.99
C ALA A 419 -17.67 -12.28 4.27
N ARG A 420 -16.57 -11.63 4.73
CA ARG A 420 -15.25 -11.82 4.17
C ARG A 420 -14.71 -13.23 4.43
N ALA A 421 -14.99 -13.83 5.59
CA ALA A 421 -14.61 -15.21 5.89
C ALA A 421 -15.28 -16.22 4.93
N VAL A 422 -16.57 -16.00 4.58
CA VAL A 422 -17.28 -16.79 3.56
C VAL A 422 -16.59 -16.68 2.20
N GLN A 423 -16.19 -15.46 1.80
CA GLN A 423 -15.49 -15.22 0.54
C GLN A 423 -14.11 -15.88 0.52
N GLN A 424 -13.34 -15.76 1.59
CA GLN A 424 -12.02 -16.42 1.71
C GLN A 424 -12.12 -17.95 1.61
N ALA A 425 -13.13 -18.56 2.24
CA ALA A 425 -13.39 -20.00 2.11
C ALA A 425 -13.79 -20.37 0.67
N ARG A 426 -14.63 -19.55 0.02
CA ARG A 426 -15.08 -19.74 -1.37
C ARG A 426 -13.93 -19.69 -2.38
N TYR A 427 -12.97 -18.81 -2.17
CA TYR A 427 -11.84 -18.56 -3.08
C TYR A 427 -10.54 -19.22 -2.63
N ALA A 428 -10.58 -20.10 -1.65
CA ALA A 428 -9.39 -20.82 -1.18
C ALA A 428 -8.64 -21.50 -2.34
N GLY A 429 -7.33 -21.31 -2.39
CA GLY A 429 -6.48 -21.82 -3.47
C GLY A 429 -6.45 -20.97 -4.75
N THR A 430 -7.08 -19.77 -4.75
CA THR A 430 -7.01 -18.81 -5.84
C THR A 430 -6.35 -17.49 -5.37
N GLU A 431 -6.02 -16.60 -6.31
CA GLU A 431 -5.49 -15.26 -6.01
C GLU A 431 -6.60 -14.23 -5.69
N VAL A 432 -7.86 -14.63 -5.72
CA VAL A 432 -9.02 -13.77 -5.49
C VAL A 432 -9.28 -13.66 -4.00
N SER A 433 -9.28 -12.44 -3.47
CA SER A 433 -9.46 -12.16 -2.04
C SER A 433 -10.90 -11.75 -1.66
N CYS A 434 -11.70 -11.28 -2.63
CA CYS A 434 -13.06 -10.80 -2.38
C CYS A 434 -13.90 -10.78 -3.66
N ASN A 435 -15.21 -10.56 -3.50
CA ASN A 435 -16.17 -10.63 -4.59
C ASN A 435 -15.90 -9.60 -5.71
N ALA A 436 -15.37 -8.43 -5.41
CA ALA A 436 -15.04 -7.42 -6.43
C ALA A 436 -14.01 -7.92 -7.46
N TYR A 437 -13.15 -8.85 -7.06
CA TYR A 437 -12.10 -9.41 -7.93
C TYR A 437 -12.48 -10.73 -8.60
N MET A 438 -13.74 -11.19 -8.51
CA MET A 438 -14.19 -12.38 -9.24
C MET A 438 -13.95 -12.24 -10.74
N THR A 439 -13.39 -13.29 -11.33
CA THR A 439 -13.24 -13.41 -12.78
C THR A 439 -14.56 -13.81 -13.44
N PRO A 440 -14.77 -13.59 -14.76
CA PRO A 440 -16.00 -14.00 -15.43
C PRO A 440 -16.39 -15.48 -15.24
N PRO A 441 -15.45 -16.45 -15.27
CA PRO A 441 -15.80 -17.85 -14.95
C PRO A 441 -16.30 -18.03 -13.52
N MET A 442 -15.75 -17.27 -12.56
CA MET A 442 -16.19 -17.32 -11.15
C MET A 442 -17.59 -16.70 -10.99
N ILE A 443 -17.90 -15.63 -11.71
CA ILE A 443 -19.26 -15.05 -11.71
C ILE A 443 -20.26 -16.11 -12.16
N GLY A 444 -20.03 -16.80 -13.27
CA GLY A 444 -20.90 -17.88 -13.75
C GLY A 444 -21.05 -19.01 -12.75
N LYS A 445 -20.02 -19.30 -11.94
CA LYS A 445 -20.06 -20.38 -10.94
C LYS A 445 -20.77 -19.98 -9.64
N TYR A 446 -20.52 -18.75 -9.14
CA TYR A 446 -20.92 -18.35 -7.78
C TYR A 446 -22.08 -17.35 -7.74
N CYS A 447 -22.48 -16.80 -8.89
CA CYS A 447 -23.57 -15.85 -9.01
C CYS A 447 -24.73 -16.42 -9.84
N VAL A 448 -25.08 -17.69 -9.59
CA VAL A 448 -26.21 -18.35 -10.28
C VAL A 448 -27.52 -17.68 -9.86
N LEU A 449 -28.34 -17.30 -10.83
CA LEU A 449 -29.65 -16.66 -10.64
C LEU A 449 -30.78 -17.70 -10.85
N ASP A 450 -31.83 -17.55 -10.06
CA ASP A 450 -33.08 -18.24 -10.30
C ASP A 450 -33.91 -17.48 -11.35
N GLU A 451 -35.01 -18.07 -11.82
CA GLU A 451 -35.89 -17.48 -12.85
C GLU A 451 -36.46 -16.11 -12.45
N LYS A 452 -36.68 -15.88 -11.13
CA LYS A 452 -37.20 -14.59 -10.63
C LYS A 452 -36.11 -13.52 -10.68
N CYS A 453 -34.90 -13.85 -10.27
CA CYS A 453 -33.74 -12.98 -10.35
C CYS A 453 -33.40 -12.60 -11.79
N GLU A 454 -33.47 -13.58 -12.70
CA GLU A 454 -33.26 -13.38 -14.14
C GLU A 454 -34.26 -12.38 -14.72
N LYS A 455 -35.57 -12.48 -14.37
CA LYS A 455 -36.60 -11.54 -14.83
C LYS A 455 -36.34 -10.11 -14.32
N ILE A 456 -35.90 -9.95 -13.07
CA ILE A 456 -35.56 -8.65 -12.50
C ILE A 456 -34.35 -8.06 -13.22
N MET A 457 -33.31 -8.87 -13.43
CA MET A 457 -32.09 -8.44 -14.13
C MET A 457 -32.38 -8.04 -15.58
N HIS A 458 -33.18 -8.81 -16.31
CA HIS A 458 -33.58 -8.51 -17.69
C HIS A 458 -34.37 -7.18 -17.76
N SER A 459 -35.34 -7.00 -16.87
CA SER A 459 -36.10 -5.74 -16.79
C SER A 459 -35.17 -4.53 -16.49
N ALA A 460 -34.19 -4.69 -15.62
CA ALA A 460 -33.24 -3.64 -15.31
C ALA A 460 -32.31 -3.35 -16.50
N PHE A 461 -31.88 -4.41 -17.22
CA PHE A 461 -31.03 -4.27 -18.39
C PHE A 461 -31.68 -3.40 -19.47
N ASP A 462 -32.93 -3.67 -19.78
CA ASP A 462 -33.73 -2.92 -20.79
C ASP A 462 -34.01 -1.47 -20.35
N ARG A 463 -34.42 -1.27 -19.10
CA ARG A 463 -34.82 0.05 -18.58
C ARG A 463 -33.68 1.01 -18.35
N LEU A 464 -32.52 0.48 -17.93
CA LEU A 464 -31.33 1.27 -17.54
C LEU A 464 -30.28 1.34 -18.64
N GLY A 465 -30.43 0.60 -19.75
CA GLY A 465 -29.44 0.53 -20.83
C GLY A 465 -28.10 -0.03 -20.34
N LEU A 466 -28.14 -1.10 -19.53
CA LEU A 466 -26.94 -1.67 -18.93
C LEU A 466 -26.05 -2.32 -19.99
N THR A 467 -24.75 -2.31 -19.73
CA THR A 467 -23.74 -3.03 -20.51
C THR A 467 -23.42 -4.39 -19.88
N GLY A 468 -22.76 -5.31 -20.61
CA GLY A 468 -22.28 -6.56 -20.04
C GLY A 468 -21.37 -6.36 -18.82
N ARG A 469 -20.55 -5.30 -18.81
CA ARG A 469 -19.72 -4.95 -17.64
C ARG A 469 -20.57 -4.54 -16.44
N SER A 470 -21.63 -3.78 -16.67
CA SER A 470 -22.57 -3.37 -15.61
C SER A 470 -23.30 -4.57 -15.02
N HIS A 471 -23.70 -5.53 -15.85
CA HIS A 471 -24.30 -6.80 -15.44
C HIS A 471 -23.40 -7.57 -14.46
N ASP A 472 -22.16 -7.81 -14.84
CA ASP A 472 -21.20 -8.54 -14.00
C ASP A 472 -20.96 -7.88 -12.64
N ARG A 473 -20.98 -6.54 -12.59
CA ARG A 473 -20.83 -5.77 -11.36
C ARG A 473 -22.03 -5.90 -10.45
N ILE A 474 -23.25 -5.80 -11.01
CA ILE A 474 -24.47 -6.01 -10.24
C ILE A 474 -24.43 -7.41 -9.61
N LEU A 475 -23.99 -8.44 -10.35
CA LEU A 475 -23.87 -9.79 -9.82
C LEU A 475 -22.84 -9.90 -8.68
N ARG A 476 -21.67 -9.25 -8.80
CA ARG A 476 -20.69 -9.22 -7.72
C ARG A 476 -21.21 -8.53 -6.47
N VAL A 477 -21.91 -7.41 -6.63
CA VAL A 477 -22.54 -6.67 -5.53
C VAL A 477 -23.65 -7.51 -4.90
N ALA A 478 -24.55 -8.11 -5.70
CA ALA A 478 -25.63 -8.97 -5.22
C ALA A 478 -25.08 -10.19 -4.46
N ARG A 479 -23.96 -10.80 -4.92
CA ARG A 479 -23.29 -11.89 -4.17
C ARG A 479 -22.77 -11.39 -2.83
N THR A 480 -22.26 -10.16 -2.76
CA THR A 480 -21.79 -9.58 -1.50
C THR A 480 -22.93 -9.31 -0.53
N ILE A 481 -24.06 -8.81 -1.03
CA ILE A 481 -25.27 -8.61 -0.21
C ILE A 481 -25.75 -9.95 0.34
N ALA A 482 -25.80 -10.98 -0.49
CA ALA A 482 -26.18 -12.33 -0.07
C ALA A 482 -25.18 -12.92 0.97
N ASP A 483 -23.88 -12.63 0.85
CA ASP A 483 -22.87 -13.07 1.85
C ASP A 483 -23.08 -12.36 3.20
N LEU A 484 -23.43 -11.06 3.19
CA LEU A 484 -23.76 -10.28 4.39
C LEU A 484 -25.02 -10.80 5.08
N ASP A 485 -26.00 -11.25 4.30
CA ASP A 485 -27.24 -11.81 4.80
C ASP A 485 -27.13 -13.31 5.17
N GLY A 486 -25.94 -13.89 5.05
CA GLY A 486 -25.68 -15.32 5.31
C GLY A 486 -26.42 -16.25 4.36
N SER A 487 -26.82 -15.77 3.17
CA SER A 487 -27.56 -16.55 2.17
C SER A 487 -26.60 -17.29 1.24
N GLU A 488 -26.83 -18.59 1.07
CA GLU A 488 -26.08 -19.42 0.11
C GLU A 488 -26.37 -19.01 -1.34
N HIS A 489 -27.62 -18.65 -1.64
CA HIS A 489 -28.09 -18.28 -2.98
C HIS A 489 -28.40 -16.79 -3.06
N ILE A 490 -28.23 -16.23 -4.25
CA ILE A 490 -28.65 -14.86 -4.55
C ILE A 490 -30.19 -14.89 -4.67
N ARG A 491 -30.86 -14.00 -3.92
CA ARG A 491 -32.33 -13.86 -3.90
C ARG A 491 -32.76 -12.60 -4.62
N PRO A 492 -34.06 -12.47 -5.01
CA PRO A 492 -34.59 -11.29 -5.71
C PRO A 492 -34.31 -9.96 -5.01
N GLU A 493 -34.40 -9.92 -3.68
CA GLU A 493 -34.08 -8.73 -2.88
C GLU A 493 -32.62 -8.29 -3.01
N HIS A 494 -31.66 -9.24 -3.11
CA HIS A 494 -30.25 -8.92 -3.29
C HIS A 494 -29.97 -8.29 -4.64
N ILE A 495 -30.62 -8.78 -5.69
CA ILE A 495 -30.54 -8.20 -7.05
C ILE A 495 -31.16 -6.81 -7.08
N ALA A 496 -32.35 -6.64 -6.46
CA ALA A 496 -33.03 -5.36 -6.43
C ALA A 496 -32.20 -4.28 -5.69
N GLU A 497 -31.60 -4.63 -4.54
CA GLU A 497 -30.69 -3.73 -3.80
C GLU A 497 -29.46 -3.40 -4.64
N ALA A 498 -28.81 -4.38 -5.29
CA ALA A 498 -27.63 -4.15 -6.12
C ALA A 498 -27.89 -3.24 -7.32
N ILE A 499 -29.09 -3.35 -7.96
CA ILE A 499 -29.50 -2.50 -9.07
C ILE A 499 -29.66 -1.05 -8.62
N GLN A 500 -30.18 -0.78 -7.42
CA GLN A 500 -30.35 0.58 -6.90
C GLN A 500 -29.04 1.36 -6.88
N TYR A 501 -27.93 0.72 -6.54
CA TYR A 501 -26.61 1.36 -6.53
C TYR A 501 -26.03 1.67 -7.92
N ARG A 502 -26.70 1.27 -9.01
CA ARG A 502 -26.32 1.60 -10.39
C ARG A 502 -27.37 2.47 -11.12
N SER A 503 -28.51 2.71 -10.49
CA SER A 503 -29.62 3.45 -11.10
C SER A 503 -29.64 4.94 -10.78
N SER A 504 -28.53 5.50 -10.25
CA SER A 504 -28.47 6.92 -9.91
C SER A 504 -28.92 7.80 -11.07
N SER A 505 -29.98 8.58 -10.82
CA SER A 505 -30.52 9.52 -11.79
C SER A 505 -29.58 10.69 -12.10
N MET A 506 -28.58 10.90 -11.25
CA MET A 506 -27.64 12.01 -11.36
C MET A 506 -26.50 11.75 -12.37
N LEU A 507 -26.36 10.51 -12.85
CA LEU A 507 -25.32 10.12 -13.82
C LEU A 507 -25.88 9.87 -15.24
N LYS A 508 -27.18 10.09 -15.43
CA LYS A 508 -27.87 9.98 -16.74
C LYS A 508 -27.98 11.34 -17.45
#